data_1da40dd827851c5280fb240366d75904
#
_entry.id   1da40dd827851c5280fb240366d75904
#
_cell.length_a   1.000
_cell.length_b   1.000
_cell.length_c   1.000
_cell.angle_alpha   90.00
_cell.angle_beta   90.00
_cell.angle_gamma   90.00
#
_symmetry.space_group_name_H-M   'P 1'
#
loop_
_entity.id
_entity.type
_entity.pdbx_description
1 polymer ?
#
loop_
_entity_poly.entity_id
_entity_poly.type
_entity_poly.pdbx_seq_one_letter_code
_entity_poly.pdbx_strand_id
1 'polypeptide(L)'
;MSENAKWYVIHTYSGYENAVKTSIEKFVNGRGMEDMILRMEIPVETVKEVSESGEAKEVERKVFPGYVLIKMVMTDDTWHLVRNVRGVTGFVGTANKPIPLTEEEVLAMGMEKHEIVVGYNVGDHVRIVDGPLASFTGVVEDIEPEKNQVSAMVSMFGRETPVELELDQVEVLN
;
A
#
# COMPACT_ATOMS: atom_id res chain seq x y z
N MET A 1 -15.77 -15.99 4.31
CA MET A 1 -14.53 -15.74 5.03
C MET A 1 -13.47 -15.28 4.07
N SER A 2 -12.82 -14.17 4.38
CA SER A 2 -11.83 -13.51 3.52
C SER A 2 -10.44 -14.16 3.54
N GLU A 3 -10.24 -15.25 4.26
CA GLU A 3 -8.94 -15.88 4.46
C GLU A 3 -8.29 -16.41 3.19
N ASN A 4 -9.07 -16.68 2.16
CA ASN A 4 -8.58 -17.17 0.86
C ASN A 4 -8.50 -16.06 -0.21
N ALA A 5 -8.82 -14.83 0.14
CA ALA A 5 -8.75 -13.73 -0.80
C ALA A 5 -7.29 -13.33 -1.05
N LYS A 6 -6.93 -13.24 -2.31
CA LYS A 6 -5.59 -12.84 -2.75
C LYS A 6 -5.70 -11.73 -3.79
N TRP A 7 -4.63 -11.01 -3.97
CA TRP A 7 -4.55 -10.00 -5.01
C TRP A 7 -4.17 -10.62 -6.34
N TYR A 8 -4.92 -10.26 -7.37
CA TYR A 8 -4.69 -10.66 -8.75
C TYR A 8 -4.60 -9.41 -9.63
N VAL A 9 -3.98 -9.57 -10.78
CA VAL A 9 -3.87 -8.49 -11.76
C VAL A 9 -4.79 -8.80 -12.94
N ILE A 10 -5.66 -7.85 -13.27
CA ILE A 10 -6.53 -7.91 -14.43
C ILE A 10 -5.92 -7.05 -15.52
N HIS A 11 -5.78 -7.60 -16.71
CA HIS A 11 -5.39 -6.85 -17.91
C HIS A 11 -6.64 -6.32 -18.60
N THR A 12 -6.65 -5.02 -18.90
CA THR A 12 -7.74 -4.35 -19.60
C THR A 12 -7.21 -3.62 -20.82
N TYR A 13 -8.12 -3.17 -21.67
CA TYR A 13 -7.74 -2.19 -22.69
C TYR A 13 -7.36 -0.87 -22.01
N SER A 14 -6.37 -0.19 -22.57
CA SER A 14 -5.93 1.11 -22.06
C SER A 14 -7.09 2.12 -22.07
N GLY A 15 -7.30 2.79 -20.95
CA GLY A 15 -8.42 3.72 -20.75
C GLY A 15 -9.71 3.09 -20.20
N TYR A 16 -9.79 1.75 -20.11
CA TYR A 16 -10.97 1.05 -19.58
C TYR A 16 -10.88 0.69 -18.09
N GLU A 17 -9.81 1.03 -17.41
CA GLU A 17 -9.54 0.63 -16.03
C GLU A 17 -10.68 1.05 -15.08
N ASN A 18 -11.09 2.31 -15.14
CA ASN A 18 -12.19 2.83 -14.31
C ASN A 18 -13.53 2.20 -14.67
N ALA A 19 -13.80 2.02 -15.97
CA ALA A 19 -15.02 1.39 -16.45
C ALA A 19 -15.13 -0.06 -15.98
N VAL A 20 -14.03 -0.81 -16.02
CA VAL A 20 -13.95 -2.19 -15.54
C VAL A 20 -14.19 -2.24 -14.04
N LYS A 21 -13.51 -1.40 -13.27
CA LYS A 21 -13.69 -1.31 -11.82
C LYS A 21 -15.16 -1.05 -11.45
N THR A 22 -15.77 -0.03 -12.06
CA THR A 22 -17.17 0.32 -11.82
C THR A 22 -18.12 -0.81 -12.20
N SER A 23 -17.89 -1.47 -13.33
CA SER A 23 -18.71 -2.60 -13.77
C SER A 23 -18.65 -3.78 -12.80
N ILE A 24 -17.45 -4.12 -12.33
CA ILE A 24 -17.27 -5.21 -11.34
C ILE A 24 -17.96 -4.86 -10.03
N GLU A 25 -17.83 -3.63 -9.55
CA GLU A 25 -18.51 -3.16 -8.33
C GLU A 25 -20.02 -3.29 -8.44
N LYS A 26 -20.60 -2.94 -9.58
CA LYS A 26 -22.05 -3.11 -9.83
C LYS A 26 -22.48 -4.57 -9.81
N PHE A 27 -21.71 -5.46 -10.43
CA PHE A 27 -22.01 -6.89 -10.41
C PHE A 27 -21.90 -7.48 -9.01
N VAL A 28 -20.88 -7.09 -8.25
CA VAL A 28 -20.68 -7.53 -6.87
C VAL A 28 -21.87 -7.12 -6.00
N ASN A 29 -22.27 -5.85 -6.06
CA ASN A 29 -23.40 -5.34 -5.29
C ASN A 29 -24.73 -5.96 -5.73
N GLY A 30 -24.92 -6.17 -7.03
CA GLY A 30 -26.14 -6.76 -7.57
C GLY A 30 -26.32 -8.25 -7.31
N ARG A 31 -25.22 -8.98 -7.08
CA ARG A 31 -25.21 -10.43 -6.87
C ARG A 31 -24.89 -10.85 -5.43
N GLY A 32 -24.63 -9.89 -4.55
CA GLY A 32 -24.26 -10.17 -3.17
C GLY A 32 -22.94 -10.90 -3.02
N MET A 33 -21.95 -10.54 -3.85
CA MET A 33 -20.62 -11.18 -3.87
C MET A 33 -19.55 -10.39 -3.13
N GLU A 34 -19.93 -9.49 -2.25
CA GLU A 34 -19.01 -8.65 -1.48
C GLU A 34 -18.00 -9.47 -0.65
N ASP A 35 -18.40 -10.67 -0.23
CA ASP A 35 -17.52 -11.60 0.49
C ASP A 35 -16.49 -12.27 -0.42
N MET A 36 -16.70 -12.27 -1.72
CA MET A 36 -15.83 -12.92 -2.70
C MET A 36 -14.90 -11.95 -3.39
N ILE A 37 -15.37 -10.75 -3.68
CA ILE A 37 -14.58 -9.66 -4.28
C ILE A 37 -14.55 -8.50 -3.28
N LEU A 38 -13.42 -8.34 -2.61
CA LEU A 38 -13.30 -7.46 -1.45
C LEU A 38 -12.88 -6.05 -1.82
N ARG A 39 -11.95 -5.92 -2.76
CA ARG A 39 -11.35 -4.64 -3.08
C ARG A 39 -10.80 -4.62 -4.50
N MET A 40 -10.80 -3.45 -5.11
CA MET A 40 -10.15 -3.21 -6.40
C MET A 40 -9.39 -1.89 -6.33
N GLU A 41 -8.20 -1.89 -6.92
CA GLU A 41 -7.36 -0.70 -6.98
C GLU A 41 -6.79 -0.55 -8.39
N ILE A 42 -6.70 0.69 -8.85
CA ILE A 42 -5.99 1.05 -10.06
C ILE A 42 -4.63 1.59 -9.63
N PRO A 43 -3.51 0.97 -10.04
CA PRO A 43 -2.20 1.44 -9.60
C PRO A 43 -1.90 2.81 -10.18
N VAL A 44 -1.79 3.80 -9.28
CA VAL A 44 -1.48 5.19 -9.62
C VAL A 44 -0.34 5.67 -8.73
N GLU A 45 0.47 6.58 -9.26
CA GLU A 45 1.46 7.29 -8.48
C GLU A 45 1.16 8.79 -8.50
N THR A 46 1.47 9.46 -7.43
CA THR A 46 1.37 10.92 -7.36
C THR A 46 2.69 11.52 -7.80
N VAL A 47 2.67 12.27 -8.89
CA VAL A 47 3.85 12.93 -9.43
C VAL A 47 3.66 14.44 -9.31
N LYS A 48 4.70 15.14 -8.86
CA LYS A 48 4.72 16.60 -8.87
C LYS A 48 5.14 17.10 -10.24
N GLU A 49 4.24 17.76 -10.93
CA GLU A 49 4.53 18.45 -12.17
C GLU A 49 4.66 19.96 -11.90
N VAL A 50 5.72 20.56 -12.42
CA VAL A 50 5.91 22.00 -12.36
C VAL A 50 5.42 22.59 -13.69
N SER A 51 4.43 23.48 -13.61
CA SER A 51 3.94 24.21 -14.79
C SER A 51 4.94 25.26 -15.25
N GLU A 52 4.78 25.74 -16.47
CA GLU A 52 5.63 26.80 -17.03
C GLU A 52 5.60 28.10 -16.16
N SER A 53 4.54 28.28 -15.40
CA SER A 53 4.41 29.40 -14.44
C SER A 53 5.13 29.17 -13.10
N GLY A 54 5.75 28.02 -12.90
CA GLY A 54 6.48 27.68 -11.67
C GLY A 54 5.59 27.12 -10.56
N GLU A 55 4.30 26.89 -10.81
CA GLU A 55 3.40 26.27 -9.84
C GLU A 55 3.56 24.74 -9.86
N ALA A 56 3.79 24.15 -8.69
CA ALA A 56 3.82 22.70 -8.51
C ALA A 56 2.39 22.17 -8.35
N LYS A 57 2.01 21.21 -9.19
CA LYS A 57 0.74 20.49 -9.07
C LYS A 57 1.00 19.01 -8.84
N GLU A 58 0.24 18.42 -7.94
CA GLU A 58 0.22 16.98 -7.78
C GLU A 58 -0.73 16.37 -8.80
N VAL A 59 -0.21 15.50 -9.65
CA VAL A 59 -0.96 14.80 -10.68
C VAL A 59 -0.86 13.31 -10.46
N GLU A 60 -1.99 12.63 -10.48
CA GLU A 60 -2.03 11.18 -10.43
C GLU A 60 -1.75 10.61 -11.82
N ARG A 61 -0.73 9.78 -11.93
CA ARG A 61 -0.42 9.02 -13.14
C ARG A 61 -0.63 7.54 -12.91
N LYS A 62 -1.17 6.87 -13.92
CA LYS A 62 -1.28 5.40 -13.89
C LYS A 62 0.12 4.81 -14.04
N VAL A 63 0.55 4.04 -13.03
CA VAL A 63 1.86 3.37 -13.03
C VAL A 63 1.88 2.26 -14.07
N PHE A 64 0.77 1.52 -14.18
CA PHE A 64 0.60 0.44 -15.15
C PHE A 64 -0.70 0.63 -15.91
N PRO A 65 -0.69 1.39 -17.02
CA PRO A 65 -1.89 1.55 -17.87
C PRO A 65 -2.39 0.19 -18.38
N GLY A 66 -3.70 -0.03 -18.33
CA GLY A 66 -4.31 -1.28 -18.75
C GLY A 66 -4.29 -2.40 -17.70
N TYR A 67 -4.01 -2.08 -16.45
CA TYR A 67 -4.03 -3.05 -15.35
C TYR A 67 -4.94 -2.57 -14.22
N VAL A 68 -5.67 -3.51 -13.63
CA VAL A 68 -6.48 -3.30 -12.42
C VAL A 68 -6.12 -4.40 -11.43
N LEU A 69 -5.91 -3.99 -10.18
CA LEU A 69 -5.60 -4.90 -9.08
C LEU A 69 -6.90 -5.25 -8.36
N ILE A 70 -7.13 -6.53 -8.14
CA ILE A 70 -8.35 -7.03 -7.51
C ILE A 70 -8.03 -8.02 -6.38
N LYS A 71 -8.58 -7.76 -5.20
CA LYS A 71 -8.53 -8.69 -4.07
C LYS A 71 -9.79 -9.52 -4.05
N MET A 72 -9.65 -10.79 -4.34
CA MET A 72 -10.80 -11.68 -4.50
C MET A 72 -10.47 -13.12 -4.12
N VAL A 73 -11.51 -13.84 -3.79
CA VAL A 73 -11.42 -15.30 -3.69
C VAL A 73 -11.60 -15.88 -5.10
N MET A 74 -10.61 -16.62 -5.57
CA MET A 74 -10.64 -17.19 -6.91
C MET A 74 -11.50 -18.46 -6.95
N THR A 75 -12.64 -18.36 -7.60
CA THR A 75 -13.56 -19.47 -7.90
C THR A 75 -13.94 -19.41 -9.37
N ASP A 76 -14.56 -20.46 -9.88
CA ASP A 76 -15.06 -20.47 -11.26
C ASP A 76 -16.06 -19.32 -11.48
N ASP A 77 -16.92 -19.05 -10.53
CA ASP A 77 -17.92 -17.99 -10.60
C ASP A 77 -17.27 -16.59 -10.65
N THR A 78 -16.32 -16.31 -9.76
CA THR A 78 -15.63 -15.01 -9.73
C THR A 78 -14.75 -14.83 -10.96
N TRP A 79 -14.08 -15.88 -11.40
CA TRP A 79 -13.24 -15.86 -12.61
C TRP A 79 -14.06 -15.54 -13.85
N HIS A 80 -15.19 -16.21 -14.04
CA HIS A 80 -16.09 -15.95 -15.16
C HIS A 80 -16.70 -14.54 -15.10
N LEU A 81 -17.11 -14.10 -13.92
CA LEU A 81 -17.68 -12.77 -13.73
C LEU A 81 -16.71 -11.68 -14.18
N VAL A 82 -15.49 -11.73 -13.68
CA VAL A 82 -14.48 -10.72 -14.00
C VAL A 82 -14.07 -10.79 -15.46
N ARG A 83 -13.85 -11.98 -15.98
CA ARG A 83 -13.42 -12.18 -17.35
C ARG A 83 -14.45 -11.73 -18.40
N ASN A 84 -15.73 -11.79 -18.07
CA ASN A 84 -16.80 -11.39 -18.96
C ASN A 84 -17.14 -9.89 -18.90
N VAL A 85 -16.47 -9.13 -18.02
CA VAL A 85 -16.64 -7.67 -17.97
C VAL A 85 -16.08 -7.03 -19.21
N ARG A 86 -16.85 -6.11 -19.78
CA ARG A 86 -16.42 -5.37 -20.98
C ARG A 86 -15.17 -4.54 -20.68
N GLY A 87 -14.16 -4.70 -21.50
CA GLY A 87 -12.87 -4.04 -21.34
C GLY A 87 -11.78 -4.91 -20.73
N VAL A 88 -12.15 -6.03 -20.13
CA VAL A 88 -11.21 -7.01 -19.56
C VAL A 88 -10.70 -7.93 -20.69
N THR A 89 -9.37 -8.02 -20.80
CA THR A 89 -8.73 -8.97 -21.74
C THR A 89 -8.43 -10.31 -21.08
N GLY A 90 -8.25 -10.31 -19.75
CA GLY A 90 -8.01 -11.51 -18.97
C GLY A 90 -7.24 -11.21 -17.68
N PHE A 91 -6.93 -12.26 -16.94
CA PHE A 91 -6.05 -12.17 -15.79
C PHE A 91 -4.58 -12.33 -16.22
N VAL A 92 -3.68 -11.67 -15.49
CA VAL A 92 -2.25 -11.92 -15.63
C VAL A 92 -1.92 -13.26 -14.98
N GLY A 93 -1.21 -14.11 -15.70
CA GLY A 93 -0.85 -15.44 -15.26
C GLY A 93 -0.68 -16.39 -16.44
N THR A 94 -0.81 -17.69 -16.18
CA THR A 94 -0.84 -18.70 -17.22
C THR A 94 -2.21 -18.69 -17.95
N ALA A 95 -2.27 -19.25 -19.16
CA ALA A 95 -3.47 -19.23 -20.01
C ALA A 95 -4.75 -19.74 -19.32
N ASN A 96 -4.62 -20.67 -18.36
CA ASN A 96 -5.74 -21.32 -17.70
C ASN A 96 -5.83 -21.03 -16.20
N LYS A 97 -4.86 -20.31 -15.62
CA LYS A 97 -4.81 -20.09 -14.18
C LYS A 97 -4.21 -18.72 -13.84
N PRO A 98 -4.98 -17.82 -13.22
CA PRO A 98 -4.45 -16.58 -12.71
C PRO A 98 -3.40 -16.83 -11.62
N ILE A 99 -2.33 -16.02 -11.63
CA ILE A 99 -1.28 -16.09 -10.62
C ILE A 99 -1.51 -14.94 -9.63
N PRO A 100 -1.70 -15.24 -8.33
CA PRO A 100 -1.84 -14.20 -7.33
C PRO A 100 -0.53 -13.45 -7.10
N LEU A 101 -0.63 -12.19 -6.71
CA LEU A 101 0.52 -11.41 -6.28
C LEU A 101 1.05 -11.96 -4.95
N THR A 102 2.37 -11.90 -4.76
CA THR A 102 2.99 -12.22 -3.49
C THR A 102 2.73 -11.10 -2.47
N GLU A 103 2.87 -11.42 -1.19
CA GLU A 103 2.74 -10.41 -0.13
C GLU A 103 3.74 -9.25 -0.32
N GLU A 104 4.95 -9.55 -0.74
CA GLU A 104 5.98 -8.55 -1.04
C GLU A 104 5.58 -7.62 -2.18
N GLU A 105 5.02 -8.16 -3.25
CA GLU A 105 4.51 -7.36 -4.37
C GLU A 105 3.34 -6.47 -3.97
N VAL A 106 2.42 -6.99 -3.16
CA VAL A 106 1.28 -6.23 -2.64
C VAL A 106 1.74 -5.04 -1.80
N LEU A 107 2.71 -5.27 -0.92
CA LEU A 107 3.29 -4.22 -0.09
C LEU A 107 4.06 -3.18 -0.90
N ALA A 108 4.83 -3.62 -1.87
CA ALA A 108 5.60 -2.74 -2.76
C ALA A 108 4.69 -1.82 -3.58
N MET A 109 3.48 -2.26 -3.90
CA MET A 109 2.47 -1.47 -4.59
C MET A 109 1.63 -0.57 -3.67
N GLY A 110 1.84 -0.63 -2.35
CA GLY A 110 1.14 0.19 -1.38
C GLY A 110 -0.35 -0.15 -1.19
N MET A 111 -0.79 -1.33 -1.62
CA MET A 111 -2.19 -1.73 -1.52
C MET A 111 -2.59 -2.19 -0.14
N GLU A 112 -1.67 -2.79 0.58
CA GLU A 112 -1.85 -3.16 1.98
C GLU A 112 -0.69 -2.59 2.78
N LYS A 113 -1.00 -2.11 3.97
CA LYS A 113 0.01 -1.62 4.90
C LYS A 113 0.38 -2.74 5.84
N HIS A 114 1.68 -2.95 6.05
CA HIS A 114 2.10 -3.69 7.23
C HIS A 114 1.68 -2.89 8.46
N GLU A 115 0.97 -3.53 9.37
CA GLU A 115 0.98 -3.03 10.74
C GLU A 115 2.40 -3.23 11.25
N ILE A 116 3.18 -2.18 11.18
CA ILE A 116 4.48 -2.16 11.85
C ILE A 116 4.17 -2.13 13.33
N VAL A 117 4.28 -3.28 13.98
CA VAL A 117 4.20 -3.36 15.42
C VAL A 117 5.47 -2.72 15.96
N VAL A 118 5.34 -1.45 16.30
CA VAL A 118 6.42 -0.71 16.95
C VAL A 118 6.48 -1.19 18.39
N GLY A 119 7.62 -1.70 18.84
CA GLY A 119 7.79 -2.23 20.19
C GLY A 119 7.89 -1.15 21.27
N TYR A 120 7.55 0.11 20.99
CA TYR A 120 7.61 1.24 21.90
C TYR A 120 6.44 2.20 21.66
N ASN A 121 6.18 3.07 22.63
CA ASN A 121 5.10 4.05 22.58
C ASN A 121 5.64 5.46 22.81
N VAL A 122 4.81 6.47 22.52
CA VAL A 122 5.11 7.86 22.85
C VAL A 122 5.34 7.98 24.36
N GLY A 123 6.44 8.63 24.75
CA GLY A 123 6.86 8.77 26.13
C GLY A 123 7.87 7.72 26.63
N ASP A 124 8.11 6.67 25.83
CA ASP A 124 9.10 5.65 26.19
C ASP A 124 10.52 6.15 25.95
N HIS A 125 11.43 5.69 26.81
CA HIS A 125 12.84 5.93 26.63
C HIS A 125 13.41 4.94 25.63
N VAL A 126 14.12 5.45 24.64
CA VAL A 126 14.71 4.66 23.55
C VAL A 126 16.18 5.00 23.39
N ARG A 127 16.91 4.04 22.84
CA ARG A 127 18.29 4.22 22.42
C ARG A 127 18.38 4.10 20.89
N ILE A 128 19.14 4.98 20.28
CA ILE A 128 19.42 4.90 18.85
C ILE A 128 20.47 3.81 18.62
N VAL A 129 20.18 2.84 17.77
CA VAL A 129 21.04 1.67 17.53
C VAL A 129 21.75 1.73 16.19
N ASP A 130 21.32 2.61 15.29
CA ASP A 130 21.90 2.72 13.96
C ASP A 130 21.95 4.19 13.52
N GLY A 131 22.87 4.50 12.60
CA GLY A 131 23.05 5.82 12.04
C GLY A 131 24.07 6.68 12.78
N PRO A 132 24.20 7.96 12.41
CA PRO A 132 25.20 8.88 13.00
C PRO A 132 24.95 9.19 14.47
N LEU A 133 23.73 8.96 14.96
CA LEU A 133 23.35 9.20 16.37
C LEU A 133 23.33 7.92 17.20
N ALA A 134 23.88 6.83 16.70
CA ALA A 134 23.94 5.57 17.43
C ALA A 134 24.56 5.74 18.82
N SER A 135 23.98 5.05 19.80
CA SER A 135 24.31 5.13 21.23
C SER A 135 23.72 6.31 22.01
N PHE A 136 23.13 7.29 21.34
CA PHE A 136 22.37 8.35 22.02
C PHE A 136 21.03 7.81 22.53
N THR A 137 20.53 8.38 23.60
CA THR A 137 19.24 8.04 24.19
C THR A 137 18.28 9.22 24.11
N GLY A 138 17.01 8.94 24.04
CA GLY A 138 15.98 9.95 23.96
C GLY A 138 14.62 9.46 24.44
N VAL A 139 13.63 10.32 24.32
CA VAL A 139 12.25 10.01 24.63
C VAL A 139 11.42 10.16 23.36
N VAL A 140 10.59 9.18 23.08
CA VAL A 140 9.71 9.21 21.90
C VAL A 140 8.65 10.30 22.06
N GLU A 141 8.57 11.22 21.11
CA GLU A 141 7.56 12.27 21.09
C GLU A 141 6.38 11.94 20.17
N ASP A 142 6.66 11.34 19.03
CA ASP A 142 5.63 10.97 18.06
C ASP A 142 6.09 9.76 17.24
N ILE A 143 5.14 8.97 16.77
CA ILE A 143 5.38 7.79 15.94
C ILE A 143 4.47 7.87 14.72
N GLU A 144 5.06 7.90 13.53
CA GLU A 144 4.35 7.86 12.26
C GLU A 144 4.67 6.56 11.51
N PRO A 145 3.98 5.46 11.82
CA PRO A 145 4.26 4.16 11.17
C PRO A 145 4.05 4.18 9.66
N GLU A 146 3.13 5.01 9.19
CA GLU A 146 2.84 5.15 7.76
C GLU A 146 4.00 5.70 6.96
N LYS A 147 4.83 6.53 7.58
CA LYS A 147 6.02 7.11 6.97
C LYS A 147 7.31 6.38 7.35
N ASN A 148 7.22 5.32 8.16
CA ASN A 148 8.37 4.63 8.75
C ASN A 148 9.27 5.60 9.55
N GLN A 149 8.65 6.53 10.28
CA GLN A 149 9.35 7.56 11.03
C GLN A 149 8.93 7.59 12.49
N VAL A 150 9.87 7.94 13.33
CA VAL A 150 9.68 8.24 14.74
C VAL A 150 10.41 9.52 15.09
N SER A 151 9.74 10.41 15.80
CA SER A 151 10.35 11.63 16.34
C SER A 151 10.69 11.39 17.81
N ALA A 152 11.94 11.63 18.16
CA ALA A 152 12.42 11.49 19.52
C ALA A 152 13.16 12.74 19.97
N MET A 153 12.99 13.10 21.24
CA MET A 153 13.79 14.15 21.86
C MET A 153 15.07 13.51 22.42
N VAL A 154 16.16 13.77 21.79
CA VAL A 154 17.47 13.19 22.11
C VAL A 154 18.32 14.20 22.86
N SER A 155 18.91 13.75 23.97
CA SER A 155 19.86 14.57 24.73
C SER A 155 21.24 14.49 24.11
N MET A 156 21.66 15.56 23.46
CA MET A 156 22.97 15.70 22.82
C MET A 156 23.70 16.94 23.34
N PHE A 157 24.94 16.74 23.76
CA PHE A 157 25.80 17.86 24.21
C PHE A 157 25.17 18.77 25.28
N GLY A 158 24.39 18.17 26.20
CA GLY A 158 23.69 18.92 27.25
C GLY A 158 22.44 19.65 26.79
N ARG A 159 21.97 19.40 25.58
CA ARG A 159 20.75 19.99 25.02
C ARG A 159 19.81 18.91 24.49
N GLU A 160 18.53 19.13 24.68
CA GLU A 160 17.52 18.27 24.07
C GLU A 160 17.22 18.75 22.65
N THR A 161 17.35 17.85 21.69
CA THR A 161 17.15 18.15 20.27
C THR A 161 16.17 17.15 19.68
N PRO A 162 15.10 17.61 19.02
CA PRO A 162 14.21 16.71 18.31
C PRO A 162 14.89 16.14 17.08
N VAL A 163 14.83 14.84 16.91
CA VAL A 163 15.38 14.13 15.74
C VAL A 163 14.34 13.21 15.15
N GLU A 164 14.35 13.09 13.83
CA GLU A 164 13.54 12.15 13.11
C GLU A 164 14.39 10.94 12.72
N LEU A 165 13.89 9.75 13.01
CA LEU A 165 14.58 8.50 12.80
C LEU A 165 13.64 7.49 12.13
N GLU A 166 14.20 6.46 11.54
CA GLU A 166 13.40 5.33 11.08
C GLU A 166 13.01 4.46 12.28
N LEU A 167 11.88 3.77 12.16
CA LEU A 167 11.32 2.98 13.26
C LEU A 167 12.25 1.88 13.76
N ASP A 168 13.08 1.31 12.89
CA ASP A 168 14.05 0.27 13.22
C ASP A 168 15.40 0.79 13.74
N GLN A 169 15.61 2.10 13.71
CA GLN A 169 16.84 2.73 14.21
C GLN A 169 16.84 2.96 15.73
N VAL A 170 15.74 2.73 16.39
CA VAL A 170 15.60 2.91 17.85
C VAL A 170 15.13 1.65 18.54
N GLU A 171 15.58 1.48 19.77
CA GLU A 171 15.25 0.33 20.62
C GLU A 171 14.81 0.83 22.00
N VAL A 172 13.79 0.19 22.57
CA VAL A 172 13.31 0.54 23.90
C VAL A 172 14.36 0.22 24.95
N LEU A 173 14.60 1.18 25.84
CA LEU A 173 15.41 0.96 27.03
C LEU A 173 14.57 0.34 28.13
N ASN A 174 15.01 -0.82 28.63
CA ASN A 174 14.44 -1.48 29.81
C ASN A 174 15.15 -1.03 31.08
#